data_99f515fcaa9554fd4acf34a9284e6137
#
_entry.id   99f515fcaa9554fd4acf34a9284e6137
#
_cell.length_a   1.000
_cell.length_b   1.000
_cell.length_c   1.000
_cell.angle_alpha   90.00
_cell.angle_beta   90.00
_cell.angle_gamma   90.00
#
_symmetry.space_group_name_H-M   'P 1'
#
loop_
_entity.id
_entity.type
_entity.pdbx_description
1 polymer ?
#
loop_
_entity_poly.entity_id
_entity_poly.type
_entity_poly.pdbx_seq_one_letter_code
_entity_poly.pdbx_strand_id
1 'polypeptide(L)'
;NYVGILAWAVVLGVALRAAGERTKEVFTAISDAVSKAVRWVINLAPFGILGLVYASVSTSGLEIFTEYGHLILVLVACMLIIALVTNPLIVWICTRKNPYPLVLRCLKDSGLTAFFTRSSAANIPVNMELCRKLGLNKDNYSVSIPLGATINMAGAAVTITVMTMAACQTIALAVDPVTAVILCVLAAVSACGASGVAGGSLLLIPMCCALFGISNDVAMQVVGIGFIIGVIQDSCETGLNSSSDVVFTATAEYRQLIKEGKEVHLGKDSFAYHELS
;
A
#
# COMPACT_ATOMS: atom_id res chain seq x y z
N ASN A 1 23.34 5.51 -1.45
CA ASN A 1 22.61 5.49 -2.73
C ASN A 1 21.42 4.54 -2.63
N TYR A 2 20.24 5.09 -2.31
CA TYR A 2 19.01 4.32 -2.08
C TYR A 2 18.57 3.52 -3.32
N VAL A 3 18.68 4.12 -4.51
CA VAL A 3 18.31 3.44 -5.78
C VAL A 3 19.22 2.24 -6.04
N GLY A 4 20.52 2.34 -5.73
CA GLY A 4 21.45 1.23 -5.84
C GLY A 4 21.10 0.08 -4.88
N ILE A 5 20.69 0.39 -3.64
CA ILE A 5 20.24 -0.64 -2.67
C ILE A 5 19.01 -1.36 -3.21
N LEU A 6 18.02 -0.63 -3.75
CA LEU A 6 16.81 -1.22 -4.32
C LEU A 6 17.15 -2.10 -5.54
N ALA A 7 18.00 -1.60 -6.45
CA ALA A 7 18.41 -2.38 -7.63
C ALA A 7 19.06 -3.71 -7.23
N TRP A 8 19.99 -3.69 -6.28
CA TRP A 8 20.60 -4.91 -5.76
C TRP A 8 19.61 -5.82 -5.04
N ALA A 9 18.67 -5.26 -4.29
CA ALA A 9 17.62 -6.06 -3.64
C ALA A 9 16.75 -6.81 -4.66
N VAL A 10 16.38 -6.16 -5.77
CA VAL A 10 15.64 -6.80 -6.86
C VAL A 10 16.47 -7.90 -7.54
N VAL A 11 17.73 -7.61 -7.89
CA VAL A 11 18.63 -8.60 -8.53
C VAL A 11 18.83 -9.82 -7.63
N LEU A 12 19.12 -9.60 -6.34
CA LEU A 12 19.29 -10.69 -5.37
C LEU A 12 17.98 -11.45 -5.15
N GLY A 13 16.83 -10.77 -5.08
CA GLY A 13 15.53 -11.43 -4.95
C GLY A 13 15.20 -12.34 -6.12
N VAL A 14 15.49 -11.91 -7.34
CA VAL A 14 15.33 -12.76 -8.55
C VAL A 14 16.30 -13.94 -8.52
N ALA A 15 17.57 -13.73 -8.16
CA ALA A 15 18.57 -14.80 -8.08
C ALA A 15 18.21 -15.85 -7.01
N LEU A 16 17.67 -15.43 -5.88
CA LEU A 16 17.25 -16.30 -4.78
C LEU A 16 16.02 -17.17 -5.11
N ARG A 17 15.27 -16.87 -6.18
CA ARG A 17 14.16 -17.75 -6.62
C ARG A 17 14.59 -19.18 -6.89
N ALA A 18 15.80 -19.36 -7.42
CA ALA A 18 16.39 -20.68 -7.71
C ALA A 18 17.12 -21.29 -6.50
N ALA A 19 17.24 -20.59 -5.38
CA ALA A 19 17.93 -21.08 -4.20
C ALA A 19 17.12 -22.15 -3.48
N GLY A 20 17.83 -23.06 -2.80
CA GLY A 20 17.21 -24.09 -1.96
C GLY A 20 16.49 -23.48 -0.75
N GLU A 21 15.53 -24.23 -0.19
CA GLU A 21 14.66 -23.78 0.90
C GLU A 21 15.45 -23.29 2.12
N ARG A 22 16.52 -23.96 2.50
CA ARG A 22 17.38 -23.55 3.63
C ARG A 22 17.98 -22.14 3.44
N THR A 23 18.32 -21.77 2.21
CA THR A 23 18.81 -20.41 1.90
C THR A 23 17.69 -19.39 2.02
N LYS A 24 16.51 -19.71 1.53
CA LYS A 24 15.32 -18.85 1.64
C LYS A 24 14.93 -18.60 3.11
N GLU A 25 14.96 -19.65 3.94
CA GLU A 25 14.72 -19.54 5.39
C GLU A 25 15.69 -18.57 6.07
N VAL A 26 16.99 -18.61 5.73
CA VAL A 26 17.98 -17.68 6.29
C VAL A 26 17.67 -16.22 5.89
N PHE A 27 17.33 -15.97 4.61
CA PHE A 27 16.99 -14.63 4.16
C PHE A 27 15.68 -14.14 4.78
N THR A 28 14.70 -15.02 4.97
CA THR A 28 13.45 -14.69 5.69
C THR A 28 13.76 -14.30 7.14
N ALA A 29 14.58 -15.06 7.84
CA ALA A 29 14.97 -14.74 9.22
C ALA A 29 15.71 -13.40 9.32
N ILE A 30 16.58 -13.07 8.36
CA ILE A 30 17.25 -11.77 8.28
C ILE A 30 16.22 -10.66 8.04
N SER A 31 15.30 -10.85 7.09
CA SER A 31 14.23 -9.90 6.78
C SER A 31 13.35 -9.62 8.00
N ASP A 32 12.98 -10.67 8.75
CA ASP A 32 12.18 -10.56 9.98
C ASP A 32 12.93 -9.80 11.07
N ALA A 33 14.23 -10.05 11.22
CA ALA A 33 15.06 -9.34 12.18
C ALA A 33 15.18 -7.85 11.85
N VAL A 34 15.41 -7.50 10.57
CA VAL A 34 15.45 -6.12 10.09
C VAL A 34 14.10 -5.44 10.29
N SER A 35 13.00 -6.10 9.92
CA SER A 35 11.64 -5.60 10.11
C SER A 35 11.32 -5.34 11.58
N LYS A 36 11.82 -6.19 12.49
CA LYS A 36 11.67 -6.01 13.93
C LYS A 36 12.47 -4.79 14.41
N ALA A 37 13.70 -4.61 13.95
CA ALA A 37 14.51 -3.43 14.27
C ALA A 37 13.86 -2.14 13.79
N VAL A 38 13.33 -2.13 12.55
CA VAL A 38 12.58 -0.99 12.00
C VAL A 38 11.37 -0.66 12.87
N ARG A 39 10.60 -1.67 13.31
CA ARG A 39 9.47 -1.45 14.24
C ARG A 39 9.90 -0.81 15.56
N TRP A 40 11.05 -1.17 16.11
CA TRP A 40 11.56 -0.50 17.33
C TRP A 40 11.82 0.99 17.10
N VAL A 41 12.40 1.36 15.95
CA VAL A 41 12.60 2.77 15.58
C VAL A 41 11.26 3.48 15.41
N ILE A 42 10.29 2.86 14.71
CA ILE A 42 8.94 3.41 14.52
C ILE A 42 8.22 3.60 15.86
N ASN A 43 8.43 2.73 16.84
CA ASN A 43 7.83 2.89 18.17
C ASN A 43 8.35 4.13 18.93
N LEU A 44 9.49 4.69 18.52
CA LEU A 44 10.00 5.98 19.03
C LEU A 44 9.40 7.18 18.29
N ALA A 45 8.71 6.96 17.18
CA ALA A 45 8.11 8.03 16.37
C ALA A 45 7.20 8.99 17.16
N PRO A 46 6.39 8.56 18.17
CA PRO A 46 5.56 9.49 18.94
C PRO A 46 6.37 10.63 19.58
N PHE A 47 7.57 10.34 20.07
CA PHE A 47 8.44 11.36 20.67
C PHE A 47 9.03 12.30 19.60
N GLY A 48 9.45 11.75 18.47
CA GLY A 48 9.93 12.54 17.34
C GLY A 48 8.83 13.42 16.74
N ILE A 49 7.62 12.86 16.57
CA ILE A 49 6.45 13.59 16.08
C ILE A 49 6.05 14.72 17.04
N LEU A 50 6.05 14.47 18.36
CA LEU A 50 5.76 15.50 19.35
C LEU A 50 6.72 16.69 19.21
N GLY A 51 8.03 16.42 19.10
CA GLY A 51 9.03 17.46 18.90
C GLY A 51 8.85 18.22 17.59
N LEU A 52 8.53 17.50 16.51
CA LEU A 52 8.34 18.08 15.18
C LEU A 52 7.07 18.93 15.11
N VAL A 53 5.95 18.45 15.66
CA VAL A 53 4.69 19.20 15.76
C VAL A 53 4.89 20.47 16.59
N TYR A 54 5.56 20.35 17.74
CA TYR A 54 5.88 21.51 18.58
C TYR A 54 6.71 22.54 17.83
N ALA A 55 7.79 22.13 17.17
CA ALA A 55 8.62 23.03 16.38
C ALA A 55 7.82 23.71 15.26
N SER A 56 7.04 22.92 14.50
CA SER A 56 6.24 23.41 13.38
C SER A 56 5.16 24.40 13.82
N VAL A 57 4.39 24.08 14.86
CA VAL A 57 3.34 24.98 15.39
C VAL A 57 3.95 26.24 16.00
N SER A 58 5.12 26.13 16.66
CA SER A 58 5.81 27.28 17.25
C SER A 58 6.32 28.26 16.19
N THR A 59 6.67 27.79 14.99
CA THR A 59 7.23 28.62 13.91
C THR A 59 6.17 29.13 12.94
N SER A 60 5.18 28.31 12.58
CA SER A 60 4.20 28.60 11.52
C SER A 60 2.76 28.81 12.04
N GLY A 61 2.53 28.65 13.32
CA GLY A 61 1.20 28.81 13.92
C GLY A 61 0.20 27.74 13.45
N LEU A 62 -1.10 28.06 13.55
CA LEU A 62 -2.19 27.16 13.15
C LEU A 62 -2.39 27.06 11.63
N GLU A 63 -1.76 27.92 10.85
CA GLU A 63 -1.82 27.88 9.36
C GLU A 63 -1.30 26.56 8.80
N ILE A 64 -0.43 25.90 9.53
CA ILE A 64 0.12 24.58 9.17
C ILE A 64 -0.98 23.52 8.92
N PHE A 65 -2.10 23.60 9.63
CA PHE A 65 -3.22 22.66 9.44
C PHE A 65 -3.98 22.90 8.14
N THR A 66 -4.03 24.14 7.66
CA THR A 66 -4.64 24.45 6.36
C THR A 66 -3.74 24.06 5.19
N GLU A 67 -2.42 24.22 5.32
CA GLU A 67 -1.45 23.78 4.32
C GLU A 67 -1.43 22.25 4.17
N TYR A 68 -1.40 21.53 5.29
CA TYR A 68 -1.44 20.06 5.25
C TYR A 68 -2.81 19.52 4.84
N GLY A 69 -3.88 20.27 5.05
CA GLY A 69 -5.22 19.91 4.59
C GLY A 69 -5.29 19.67 3.09
N HIS A 70 -4.64 20.51 2.29
CA HIS A 70 -4.57 20.34 0.85
C HIS A 70 -3.79 19.06 0.46
N LEU A 71 -2.66 18.79 1.12
CA LEU A 71 -1.87 17.59 0.90
C LEU A 71 -2.65 16.31 1.23
N ILE A 72 -3.34 16.29 2.39
CA ILE A 72 -4.22 15.19 2.78
C ILE A 72 -5.32 14.99 1.74
N LEU A 73 -5.94 16.07 1.29
CA LEU A 73 -7.01 16.01 0.29
C LEU A 73 -6.52 15.39 -1.03
N VAL A 74 -5.36 15.78 -1.52
CA VAL A 74 -4.75 15.20 -2.72
C VAL A 74 -4.44 13.71 -2.53
N LEU A 75 -3.82 13.34 -1.41
CA LEU A 75 -3.52 11.94 -1.08
C LEU A 75 -4.78 11.08 -1.05
N VAL A 76 -5.79 11.50 -0.30
CA VAL A 76 -7.05 10.77 -0.17
C VAL A 76 -7.80 10.72 -1.51
N ALA A 77 -7.82 11.80 -2.27
CA ALA A 77 -8.45 11.83 -3.59
C ALA A 77 -7.78 10.84 -4.55
N CYS A 78 -6.44 10.78 -4.61
CA CYS A 78 -5.72 9.81 -5.42
C CYS A 78 -6.02 8.37 -4.99
N MET A 79 -6.07 8.08 -3.69
CA MET A 79 -6.41 6.76 -3.16
C MET A 79 -7.86 6.37 -3.48
N LEU A 80 -8.80 7.31 -3.39
CA LEU A 80 -10.19 7.09 -3.75
C LEU A 80 -10.37 6.84 -5.26
N ILE A 81 -9.61 7.53 -6.11
CA ILE A 81 -9.61 7.26 -7.56
C ILE A 81 -9.15 5.82 -7.82
N ILE A 82 -8.11 5.36 -7.16
CA ILE A 82 -7.67 3.96 -7.30
C ILE A 82 -8.76 3.00 -6.80
N ALA A 83 -9.31 3.25 -5.61
CA ALA A 83 -10.31 2.37 -5.01
C ALA A 83 -11.62 2.29 -5.82
N LEU A 84 -12.10 3.43 -6.34
CA LEU A 84 -13.44 3.55 -6.93
C LEU A 84 -13.47 3.63 -8.46
N VAL A 85 -12.30 3.84 -9.10
CA VAL A 85 -12.19 3.90 -10.56
C VAL A 85 -11.23 2.85 -11.08
N THR A 86 -9.95 2.88 -10.65
CA THR A 86 -8.92 1.99 -11.22
C THR A 86 -9.17 0.52 -10.87
N ASN A 87 -9.41 0.18 -9.60
CA ASN A 87 -9.70 -1.19 -9.19
C ASN A 87 -10.97 -1.73 -9.83
N PRO A 88 -12.13 -1.01 -9.82
CA PRO A 88 -13.32 -1.42 -10.58
C PRO A 88 -13.05 -1.62 -12.07
N LEU A 89 -12.27 -0.76 -12.70
CA LEU A 89 -11.94 -0.89 -14.11
C LEU A 89 -11.17 -2.19 -14.40
N ILE A 90 -10.18 -2.53 -13.56
CA ILE A 90 -9.44 -3.80 -13.67
C ILE A 90 -10.37 -5.00 -13.52
N VAL A 91 -11.25 -4.99 -12.51
CA VAL A 91 -12.25 -6.05 -12.29
C VAL A 91 -13.16 -6.19 -13.52
N TRP A 92 -13.66 -5.06 -14.07
CA TRP A 92 -14.51 -5.07 -15.25
C TRP A 92 -13.79 -5.60 -16.50
N ILE A 93 -12.55 -5.17 -16.73
CA ILE A 93 -11.75 -5.68 -17.87
C ILE A 93 -11.57 -7.20 -17.78
N CYS A 94 -11.34 -7.71 -16.56
CA CYS A 94 -11.07 -9.14 -16.34
C CYS A 94 -12.34 -10.00 -16.40
N THR A 95 -13.47 -9.50 -15.87
CA THR A 95 -14.68 -10.30 -15.67
C THR A 95 -15.82 -9.95 -16.64
N ARG A 96 -15.78 -8.75 -17.24
CA ARG A 96 -16.86 -8.16 -18.06
C ARG A 96 -18.20 -8.05 -17.32
N LYS A 97 -18.17 -8.06 -16.00
CA LYS A 97 -19.33 -7.91 -15.12
C LYS A 97 -19.24 -6.62 -14.31
N ASN A 98 -20.35 -6.21 -13.67
CA ASN A 98 -20.36 -5.03 -12.79
C ASN A 98 -19.38 -5.25 -11.61
N PRO A 99 -18.32 -4.43 -11.46
CA PRO A 99 -17.28 -4.60 -10.44
C PRO A 99 -17.71 -4.12 -9.05
N TYR A 100 -18.64 -3.17 -8.98
CA TYR A 100 -18.93 -2.45 -7.74
C TYR A 100 -19.43 -3.32 -6.58
N PRO A 101 -20.27 -4.38 -6.80
CA PRO A 101 -20.66 -5.25 -5.70
C PRO A 101 -19.46 -5.90 -4.99
N LEU A 102 -18.43 -6.31 -5.74
CA LEU A 102 -17.20 -6.86 -5.16
C LEU A 102 -16.36 -5.79 -4.47
N VAL A 103 -16.08 -4.69 -5.19
CA VAL A 103 -15.18 -3.64 -4.69
C VAL A 103 -15.73 -2.99 -3.42
N LEU A 104 -17.01 -2.61 -3.40
CA LEU A 104 -17.64 -2.01 -2.23
C LEU A 104 -17.73 -2.99 -1.05
N ARG A 105 -17.96 -4.27 -1.32
CA ARG A 105 -17.92 -5.32 -0.29
C ARG A 105 -16.53 -5.41 0.33
N CYS A 106 -15.48 -5.45 -0.47
CA CYS A 106 -14.10 -5.51 0.02
C CYS A 106 -13.70 -4.25 0.79
N LEU A 107 -14.08 -3.05 0.32
CA LEU A 107 -13.85 -1.80 1.05
C LEU A 107 -14.56 -1.81 2.41
N LYS A 108 -15.81 -2.30 2.48
CA LYS A 108 -16.58 -2.35 3.72
C LYS A 108 -16.01 -3.38 4.70
N ASP A 109 -15.83 -4.63 4.28
CA ASP A 109 -15.57 -5.74 5.21
C ASP A 109 -14.06 -5.89 5.54
N SER A 110 -13.18 -5.51 4.62
CA SER A 110 -11.74 -5.51 4.79
C SER A 110 -11.18 -4.10 5.01
N GLY A 111 -11.51 -3.18 4.11
CA GLY A 111 -10.96 -1.82 4.11
C GLY A 111 -11.20 -1.06 5.41
N LEU A 112 -12.41 -1.13 5.98
CA LEU A 112 -12.70 -0.49 7.27
C LEU A 112 -11.84 -1.04 8.41
N THR A 113 -11.69 -2.37 8.50
CA THR A 113 -10.85 -2.97 9.53
C THR A 113 -9.39 -2.57 9.36
N ALA A 114 -8.89 -2.59 8.13
CA ALA A 114 -7.53 -2.19 7.80
C ALA A 114 -7.30 -0.68 8.07
N PHE A 115 -8.29 0.17 7.81
CA PHE A 115 -8.25 1.60 8.10
C PHE A 115 -8.00 1.87 9.58
N PHE A 116 -8.69 1.19 10.48
CA PHE A 116 -8.53 1.39 11.92
C PHE A 116 -7.28 0.72 12.49
N THR A 117 -6.89 -0.44 11.98
CA THR A 117 -5.72 -1.16 12.47
C THR A 117 -4.41 -0.62 11.89
N ARG A 118 -4.44 0.03 10.73
CA ARG A 118 -3.28 0.52 9.97
C ARG A 118 -2.20 -0.54 9.77
N SER A 119 -2.63 -1.79 9.60
CA SER A 119 -1.73 -2.92 9.41
C SER A 119 -2.35 -3.94 8.45
N SER A 120 -1.82 -4.04 7.23
CA SER A 120 -2.20 -5.06 6.26
C SER A 120 -1.92 -6.47 6.79
N ALA A 121 -0.83 -6.65 7.53
CA ALA A 121 -0.50 -7.93 8.13
C ALA A 121 -1.52 -8.36 9.19
N ALA A 122 -1.99 -7.44 10.04
CA ALA A 122 -3.03 -7.73 11.03
C ALA A 122 -4.40 -8.01 10.37
N ASN A 123 -4.60 -7.55 9.14
CA ASN A 123 -5.86 -7.73 8.39
C ASN A 123 -5.89 -9.04 7.58
N ILE A 124 -4.79 -9.81 7.50
CA ILE A 124 -4.74 -11.09 6.78
C ILE A 124 -5.89 -12.04 7.20
N PRO A 125 -6.16 -12.29 8.49
CA PRO A 125 -7.25 -13.18 8.89
C PRO A 125 -8.63 -12.68 8.42
N VAL A 126 -8.87 -11.37 8.44
CA VAL A 126 -10.11 -10.75 7.97
C VAL A 126 -10.28 -10.97 6.46
N ASN A 127 -9.21 -10.77 5.69
CA ASN A 127 -9.20 -10.99 4.25
C ASN A 127 -9.42 -12.45 3.88
N MET A 128 -8.80 -13.37 4.60
CA MET A 128 -9.00 -14.82 4.39
C MET A 128 -10.44 -15.23 4.68
N GLU A 129 -11.03 -14.71 5.75
CA GLU A 129 -12.44 -14.99 6.08
C GLU A 129 -13.39 -14.38 5.02
N LEU A 130 -13.08 -13.19 4.51
CA LEU A 130 -13.86 -12.59 3.43
C LEU A 130 -13.76 -13.42 2.14
N CYS A 131 -12.57 -13.90 1.77
CA CYS A 131 -12.38 -14.82 0.65
C CYS A 131 -13.21 -16.11 0.81
N ARG A 132 -13.23 -16.66 2.03
CA ARG A 132 -14.07 -17.83 2.36
C ARG A 132 -15.56 -17.56 2.16
N LYS A 133 -16.06 -16.39 2.62
CA LYS A 133 -17.47 -15.97 2.42
C LYS A 133 -17.81 -15.79 0.96
N LEU A 134 -16.87 -15.26 0.16
CA LEU A 134 -17.02 -15.11 -1.28
C LEU A 134 -16.96 -16.45 -2.04
N GLY A 135 -16.67 -17.56 -1.34
CA GLY A 135 -16.59 -18.91 -1.91
C GLY A 135 -15.35 -19.16 -2.75
N LEU A 136 -14.29 -18.43 -2.50
CA LEU A 136 -13.02 -18.61 -3.20
C LEU A 136 -12.31 -19.89 -2.73
N ASN A 137 -11.49 -20.44 -3.63
CA ASN A 137 -10.69 -21.63 -3.33
C ASN A 137 -9.65 -21.32 -2.25
N LYS A 138 -9.64 -22.14 -1.19
CA LYS A 138 -8.73 -22.01 -0.04
C LYS A 138 -7.26 -22.05 -0.45
N ASP A 139 -6.90 -22.92 -1.39
CA ASP A 139 -5.51 -23.05 -1.82
C ASP A 139 -5.01 -21.78 -2.52
N ASN A 140 -5.90 -21.05 -3.20
CA ASN A 140 -5.58 -19.78 -3.83
C ASN A 140 -5.41 -18.66 -2.81
N TYR A 141 -6.42 -18.42 -1.97
CA TYR A 141 -6.38 -17.27 -1.07
C TYR A 141 -5.42 -17.45 0.12
N SER A 142 -5.10 -18.70 0.52
CA SER A 142 -4.09 -18.94 1.56
C SER A 142 -2.68 -18.50 1.16
N VAL A 143 -2.41 -18.39 -0.14
CA VAL A 143 -1.15 -17.88 -0.68
C VAL A 143 -1.27 -16.42 -1.09
N SER A 144 -2.32 -16.07 -1.84
CA SER A 144 -2.45 -14.73 -2.42
C SER A 144 -2.69 -13.63 -1.38
N ILE A 145 -3.42 -13.89 -0.30
CA ILE A 145 -3.69 -12.89 0.73
C ILE A 145 -2.44 -12.53 1.55
N PRO A 146 -1.66 -13.49 2.11
CA PRO A 146 -0.42 -13.15 2.78
C PRO A 146 0.62 -12.49 1.84
N LEU A 147 0.68 -12.92 0.58
CA LEU A 147 1.53 -12.30 -0.43
C LEU A 147 1.07 -10.86 -0.73
N GLY A 148 -0.23 -10.66 -0.96
CA GLY A 148 -0.83 -9.35 -1.20
C GLY A 148 -0.53 -8.36 -0.08
N ALA A 149 -0.67 -8.78 1.18
CA ALA A 149 -0.38 -7.95 2.35
C ALA A 149 1.06 -7.40 2.40
N THR A 150 1.96 -7.93 1.55
CA THR A 150 3.35 -7.44 1.42
C THR A 150 3.63 -6.72 0.11
N ILE A 151 3.04 -7.15 -1.01
CA ILE A 151 3.39 -6.61 -2.34
C ILE A 151 2.32 -5.73 -2.97
N ASN A 152 1.06 -5.85 -2.56
CA ASN A 152 -0.04 -5.07 -3.12
C ASN A 152 -0.21 -3.75 -2.35
N MET A 153 0.67 -2.80 -2.62
CA MET A 153 0.86 -1.56 -1.86
C MET A 153 0.56 -0.31 -2.71
N ALA A 154 -0.59 -0.31 -3.39
CA ALA A 154 -0.99 0.82 -4.25
C ALA A 154 -1.13 2.14 -3.49
N GLY A 155 -1.67 2.10 -2.27
CA GLY A 155 -1.77 3.28 -1.41
C GLY A 155 -0.41 3.81 -0.97
N ALA A 156 0.54 2.91 -0.64
CA ALA A 156 1.92 3.28 -0.32
C ALA A 156 2.62 3.93 -1.52
N ALA A 157 2.42 3.41 -2.73
CA ALA A 157 2.94 4.00 -3.95
C ALA A 157 2.39 5.43 -4.17
N VAL A 158 1.10 5.66 -3.92
CA VAL A 158 0.49 7.00 -3.93
C VAL A 158 1.14 7.91 -2.91
N THR A 159 1.28 7.45 -1.67
CA THR A 159 1.91 8.24 -0.60
C THR A 159 3.32 8.67 -0.99
N ILE A 160 4.16 7.72 -1.40
CA ILE A 160 5.55 7.99 -1.79
C ILE A 160 5.60 8.99 -2.95
N THR A 161 4.78 8.79 -3.99
CA THR A 161 4.75 9.65 -5.18
C THR A 161 4.28 11.06 -4.83
N VAL A 162 3.13 11.20 -4.17
CA VAL A 162 2.53 12.51 -3.86
C VAL A 162 3.41 13.29 -2.89
N MET A 163 3.95 12.65 -1.87
CA MET A 163 4.86 13.31 -0.91
C MET A 163 6.15 13.77 -1.56
N THR A 164 6.73 12.97 -2.47
CA THR A 164 7.91 13.36 -3.24
C THR A 164 7.61 14.52 -4.18
N MET A 165 6.45 14.50 -4.88
CA MET A 165 6.02 15.60 -5.74
C MET A 165 5.75 16.89 -4.96
N ALA A 166 5.18 16.78 -3.76
CA ALA A 166 4.99 17.92 -2.87
C ALA A 166 6.34 18.53 -2.45
N ALA A 167 7.35 17.69 -2.16
CA ALA A 167 8.70 18.16 -1.89
C ALA A 167 9.29 18.92 -3.08
N CYS A 168 9.18 18.39 -4.29
CA CYS A 168 9.62 19.07 -5.51
C CYS A 168 8.95 20.44 -5.67
N GLN A 169 7.63 20.50 -5.46
CA GLN A 169 6.87 21.75 -5.56
C GLN A 169 7.31 22.77 -4.51
N THR A 170 7.54 22.34 -3.27
CA THR A 170 7.95 23.22 -2.16
C THR A 170 9.29 23.90 -2.44
N ILE A 171 10.23 23.18 -3.07
CA ILE A 171 11.54 23.75 -3.46
C ILE A 171 11.54 24.35 -4.88
N ALA A 172 10.36 24.53 -5.47
CA ALA A 172 10.16 25.07 -6.82
C ALA A 172 10.95 24.31 -7.91
N LEU A 173 11.14 23.00 -7.75
CA LEU A 173 11.80 22.14 -8.73
C LEU A 173 10.81 21.73 -9.81
N ALA A 174 11.13 22.05 -11.07
CA ALA A 174 10.32 21.62 -12.20
C ALA A 174 10.52 20.11 -12.45
N VAL A 175 9.43 19.39 -12.52
CA VAL A 175 9.42 17.93 -12.80
C VAL A 175 8.91 17.72 -14.21
N ASP A 176 9.74 17.09 -15.05
CA ASP A 176 9.33 16.71 -16.41
C ASP A 176 8.48 15.41 -16.37
N PRO A 177 7.61 15.20 -17.39
CA PRO A 177 6.71 14.04 -17.42
C PRO A 177 7.42 12.69 -17.40
N VAL A 178 8.61 12.58 -17.99
CA VAL A 178 9.36 11.32 -18.06
C VAL A 178 9.86 10.96 -16.66
N THR A 179 10.46 11.91 -15.95
CA THR A 179 10.93 11.71 -14.57
C THR A 179 9.76 11.44 -13.62
N ALA A 180 8.58 12.07 -13.86
CA ALA A 180 7.38 11.75 -13.09
C ALA A 180 6.93 10.29 -13.28
N VAL A 181 6.99 9.75 -14.50
CA VAL A 181 6.70 8.32 -14.75
C VAL A 181 7.73 7.42 -14.07
N ILE A 182 9.01 7.76 -14.14
CA ILE A 182 10.08 7.03 -13.46
C ILE A 182 9.83 7.02 -11.93
N LEU A 183 9.43 8.16 -11.36
CA LEU A 183 9.04 8.25 -9.95
C LEU A 183 7.90 7.28 -9.63
N CYS A 184 6.84 7.26 -10.44
CA CYS A 184 5.71 6.34 -10.21
C CYS A 184 6.14 4.87 -10.21
N VAL A 185 6.97 4.47 -11.17
CA VAL A 185 7.51 3.10 -11.24
C VAL A 185 8.40 2.79 -10.03
N LEU A 186 9.30 3.71 -9.68
CA LEU A 186 10.17 3.57 -8.52
C LEU A 186 9.37 3.47 -7.21
N ALA A 187 8.35 4.32 -7.04
CA ALA A 187 7.45 4.29 -5.89
C ALA A 187 6.68 2.96 -5.82
N ALA A 188 6.15 2.46 -6.93
CA ALA A 188 5.42 1.20 -6.97
C ALA A 188 6.31 -0.01 -6.61
N VAL A 189 7.54 -0.07 -7.13
CA VAL A 189 8.48 -1.15 -6.84
C VAL A 189 8.96 -1.07 -5.39
N SER A 190 9.27 0.12 -4.89
CA SER A 190 9.73 0.29 -3.51
C SER A 190 8.62 0.07 -2.48
N ALA A 191 7.37 0.41 -2.83
CA ALA A 191 6.22 0.17 -1.97
C ALA A 191 6.07 -1.31 -1.58
N CYS A 192 6.45 -2.25 -2.46
CA CYS A 192 6.50 -3.67 -2.13
C CYS A 192 7.45 -4.00 -0.96
N GLY A 193 8.37 -3.10 -0.63
CA GLY A 193 9.27 -3.20 0.53
C GLY A 193 8.77 -2.50 1.79
N ALA A 194 7.60 -1.84 1.74
CA ALA A 194 7.07 -1.08 2.88
C ALA A 194 6.62 -1.94 4.08
N SER A 195 6.57 -3.26 3.91
CA SER A 195 6.39 -4.26 4.99
C SER A 195 5.04 -4.21 5.75
N GLY A 196 3.98 -3.61 5.21
CA GLY A 196 2.63 -3.64 5.80
C GLY A 196 2.51 -3.17 7.26
N VAL A 197 3.47 -2.34 7.71
CA VAL A 197 3.50 -1.74 9.05
C VAL A 197 3.21 -0.24 8.95
N ALA A 198 2.57 0.31 9.99
CA ALA A 198 2.22 1.72 10.04
C ALA A 198 3.43 2.64 9.76
N GLY A 199 3.26 3.59 8.84
CA GLY A 199 4.30 4.55 8.46
C GLY A 199 5.45 3.98 7.63
N GLY A 200 5.40 2.71 7.20
CA GLY A 200 6.46 2.08 6.42
C GLY A 200 6.72 2.76 5.07
N SER A 201 5.69 3.23 4.40
CA SER A 201 5.78 3.94 3.12
C SER A 201 6.56 5.26 3.24
N LEU A 202 6.42 5.97 4.36
CA LEU A 202 7.09 7.26 4.60
C LEU A 202 8.62 7.14 4.59
N LEU A 203 9.14 6.01 5.05
CA LEU A 203 10.58 5.77 5.10
C LEU A 203 11.21 5.56 3.71
N LEU A 204 10.38 5.38 2.68
CA LEU A 204 10.82 5.24 1.30
C LEU A 204 10.84 6.57 0.52
N ILE A 205 10.27 7.64 1.07
CA ILE A 205 10.26 8.98 0.48
C ILE A 205 11.68 9.50 0.19
N PRO A 206 12.68 9.39 1.11
CA PRO A 206 14.03 9.88 0.84
C PRO A 206 14.69 9.24 -0.38
N MET A 207 14.39 7.98 -0.66
CA MET A 207 14.89 7.30 -1.85
C MET A 207 14.33 7.94 -3.13
N CYS A 208 13.04 8.25 -3.15
CA CYS A 208 12.41 8.91 -4.30
C CYS A 208 12.82 10.39 -4.42
N CYS A 209 13.02 11.09 -3.31
CA CYS A 209 13.58 12.44 -3.29
C CYS A 209 14.99 12.48 -3.89
N ALA A 210 15.81 11.45 -3.67
CA ALA A 210 17.15 11.35 -4.25
C ALA A 210 17.14 11.28 -5.78
N LEU A 211 16.05 10.81 -6.42
CA LEU A 211 15.87 10.84 -7.87
C LEU A 211 15.94 12.28 -8.43
N PHE A 212 15.46 13.24 -7.65
CA PHE A 212 15.41 14.66 -7.99
C PHE A 212 16.57 15.46 -7.41
N GLY A 213 17.57 14.81 -6.82
CA GLY A 213 18.68 15.49 -6.18
C GLY A 213 18.32 16.27 -4.91
N ILE A 214 17.14 16.00 -4.33
CA ILE A 214 16.69 16.59 -3.06
C ILE A 214 17.58 16.07 -1.95
N SER A 215 18.09 16.98 -1.10
CA SER A 215 18.95 16.62 0.02
C SER A 215 18.21 15.74 1.03
N ASN A 216 18.96 14.89 1.72
CA ASN A 216 18.37 14.01 2.75
C ASN A 216 17.70 14.80 3.88
N ASP A 217 18.22 15.99 4.23
CA ASP A 217 17.65 16.84 5.27
C ASP A 217 16.24 17.32 4.90
N VAL A 218 16.03 17.76 3.66
CA VAL A 218 14.71 18.14 3.15
C VAL A 218 13.80 16.92 3.04
N ALA A 219 14.32 15.79 2.55
CA ALA A 219 13.54 14.56 2.47
C ALA A 219 13.07 14.07 3.85
N MET A 220 13.88 14.19 4.88
CA MET A 220 13.49 13.83 6.25
C MET A 220 12.47 14.80 6.85
N GLN A 221 12.46 16.08 6.47
CA GLN A 221 11.37 16.99 6.83
C GLN A 221 10.04 16.54 6.21
N VAL A 222 10.05 16.11 4.95
CA VAL A 222 8.87 15.56 4.27
C VAL A 222 8.37 14.30 4.97
N VAL A 223 9.27 13.40 5.38
CA VAL A 223 8.92 12.23 6.21
C VAL A 223 8.26 12.66 7.51
N GLY A 224 8.81 13.69 8.17
CA GLY A 224 8.22 14.25 9.38
C GLY A 224 6.80 14.78 9.18
N ILE A 225 6.54 15.51 8.09
CA ILE A 225 5.19 15.94 7.70
C ILE A 225 4.29 14.72 7.51
N GLY A 226 4.79 13.68 6.82
CA GLY A 226 4.07 12.43 6.64
C GLY A 226 3.62 11.80 7.96
N PHE A 227 4.45 11.80 8.99
CA PHE A 227 4.07 11.31 10.32
C PHE A 227 3.00 12.20 11.00
N ILE A 228 3.03 13.53 10.78
CA ILE A 228 2.00 14.44 11.32
C ILE A 228 0.63 14.12 10.73
N ILE A 229 0.54 13.95 9.41
CA ILE A 229 -0.72 13.61 8.72
C ILE A 229 -1.03 12.12 8.76
N GLY A 230 -0.13 11.31 9.29
CA GLY A 230 -0.08 9.86 9.18
C GLY A 230 -1.31 9.13 9.70
N VAL A 231 -2.05 9.71 10.67
CA VAL A 231 -3.27 9.06 11.16
C VAL A 231 -4.30 8.89 10.03
N ILE A 232 -4.51 9.91 9.21
CA ILE A 232 -5.48 9.88 8.11
C ILE A 232 -4.87 9.19 6.89
N GLN A 233 -3.65 9.61 6.51
CA GLN A 233 -2.96 9.12 5.33
C GLN A 233 -2.74 7.60 5.39
N ASP A 234 -2.14 7.09 6.47
CA ASP A 234 -1.80 5.68 6.64
C ASP A 234 -3.04 4.79 6.83
N SER A 235 -4.11 5.33 7.44
CA SER A 235 -5.41 4.65 7.52
C SER A 235 -6.03 4.44 6.13
N CYS A 236 -6.07 5.49 5.30
CA CYS A 236 -6.59 5.41 3.93
C CYS A 236 -5.70 4.51 3.05
N GLU A 237 -4.39 4.64 3.17
CA GLU A 237 -3.39 3.81 2.50
C GLU A 237 -3.62 2.33 2.80
N THR A 238 -3.69 1.97 4.07
CA THR A 238 -3.86 0.57 4.50
C THR A 238 -5.24 0.03 4.13
N GLY A 239 -6.28 0.86 4.23
CA GLY A 239 -7.63 0.50 3.79
C GLY A 239 -7.69 0.14 2.31
N LEU A 240 -7.01 0.93 1.45
CA LEU A 240 -6.89 0.66 0.03
C LEU A 240 -6.06 -0.60 -0.24
N ASN A 241 -4.85 -0.70 0.34
CA ASN A 241 -3.95 -1.81 0.12
C ASN A 241 -4.63 -3.14 0.47
N SER A 242 -5.13 -3.25 1.70
CA SER A 242 -5.67 -4.51 2.21
C SER A 242 -6.99 -4.93 1.55
N SER A 243 -7.90 -3.98 1.26
CA SER A 243 -9.14 -4.32 0.55
C SER A 243 -8.90 -4.81 -0.86
N SER A 244 -7.89 -4.27 -1.55
CA SER A 244 -7.55 -4.67 -2.91
C SER A 244 -6.89 -6.06 -2.98
N ASP A 245 -6.32 -6.59 -1.89
CA ASP A 245 -5.86 -7.98 -1.83
C ASP A 245 -7.00 -8.95 -2.15
N VAL A 246 -8.14 -8.75 -1.52
CA VAL A 246 -9.33 -9.58 -1.75
C VAL A 246 -9.93 -9.32 -3.14
N VAL A 247 -9.99 -8.05 -3.57
CA VAL A 247 -10.49 -7.68 -4.90
C VAL A 247 -9.71 -8.42 -5.99
N PHE A 248 -8.39 -8.41 -5.95
CA PHE A 248 -7.58 -9.04 -7.00
C PHE A 248 -7.55 -10.57 -6.89
N THR A 249 -7.52 -11.12 -5.69
CA THR A 249 -7.65 -12.57 -5.47
C THR A 249 -8.97 -13.09 -6.05
N ALA A 250 -10.09 -12.44 -5.70
CA ALA A 250 -11.40 -12.80 -6.22
C ALA A 250 -11.51 -12.62 -7.74
N THR A 251 -10.96 -11.52 -8.27
CA THR A 251 -11.01 -11.23 -9.71
C THR A 251 -10.26 -12.29 -10.51
N ALA A 252 -9.10 -12.73 -10.03
CA ALA A 252 -8.32 -13.77 -10.72
C ALA A 252 -9.10 -15.09 -10.81
N GLU A 253 -9.69 -15.52 -9.70
CA GLU A 253 -10.46 -16.76 -9.63
C GLU A 253 -11.77 -16.66 -10.42
N TYR A 254 -12.51 -15.55 -10.27
CA TYR A 254 -13.75 -15.34 -11.04
C TYR A 254 -13.51 -15.30 -12.55
N ARG A 255 -12.39 -14.71 -13.00
CA ARG A 255 -11.99 -14.76 -14.41
C ARG A 255 -11.78 -16.19 -14.90
N GLN A 256 -11.16 -17.04 -14.08
CA GLN A 256 -10.97 -18.45 -14.43
C GLN A 256 -12.29 -19.19 -14.49
N LEU A 257 -13.17 -19.05 -13.49
CA LEU A 257 -14.49 -19.66 -13.46
C LEU A 257 -15.35 -19.26 -14.67
N ILE A 258 -15.31 -17.97 -15.06
CA ILE A 258 -16.02 -17.47 -16.26
C ILE A 258 -15.48 -18.16 -17.53
N LYS A 259 -14.16 -18.36 -17.65
CA LYS A 259 -13.57 -19.09 -18.80
C LYS A 259 -13.99 -20.57 -18.85
N GLU A 260 -14.25 -21.16 -17.69
CA GLU A 260 -14.77 -22.52 -17.54
C GLU A 260 -16.29 -22.61 -17.80
N GLY A 261 -16.95 -21.49 -18.13
CA GLY A 261 -18.40 -21.43 -18.38
C GLY A 261 -19.26 -21.45 -17.11
N LYS A 262 -18.65 -21.28 -15.92
CA LYS A 262 -19.39 -21.25 -14.66
C LYS A 262 -20.01 -19.88 -14.41
N GLU A 263 -21.18 -19.88 -13.80
CA GLU A 263 -21.83 -18.64 -13.39
C GLU A 263 -21.14 -18.06 -12.14
N VAL A 264 -20.87 -16.75 -12.16
CA VAL A 264 -20.19 -16.04 -11.10
C VAL A 264 -20.96 -14.78 -10.71
N HIS A 265 -21.16 -14.58 -9.42
CA HIS A 265 -21.83 -13.41 -8.85
C HIS A 265 -20.85 -12.62 -7.99
N LEU A 266 -20.35 -11.49 -8.51
CA LEU A 266 -19.35 -10.68 -7.85
C LEU A 266 -19.87 -10.09 -6.53
N GLY A 267 -19.14 -10.32 -5.44
CA GLY A 267 -19.41 -9.72 -4.13
C GLY A 267 -20.56 -10.35 -3.32
N LYS A 268 -21.17 -11.43 -3.80
CA LYS A 268 -22.20 -12.17 -3.07
C LYS A 268 -21.61 -13.34 -2.29
N ASP A 269 -22.20 -13.69 -1.15
CA ASP A 269 -21.79 -14.85 -0.37
C ASP A 269 -22.15 -16.15 -1.12
N SER A 270 -21.20 -17.08 -1.22
CA SER A 270 -21.42 -18.37 -1.90
C SER A 270 -22.38 -19.29 -1.17
N PHE A 271 -22.54 -19.11 0.15
CA PHE A 271 -23.48 -19.91 0.95
C PHE A 271 -24.95 -19.71 0.57
N ALA A 272 -25.29 -18.55 -0.03
CA ALA A 272 -26.64 -18.30 -0.53
C ALA A 272 -27.02 -19.16 -1.76
N TYR A 273 -26.07 -19.89 -2.35
CA TYR A 273 -26.30 -20.71 -3.54
C TYR A 273 -26.50 -22.21 -3.22
N HIS A 274 -25.91 -22.69 -2.12
CA HIS A 274 -26.07 -24.10 -1.72
C HIS A 274 -27.41 -24.40 -1.00
N GLU A 275 -28.13 -23.36 -0.55
CA GLU A 275 -29.47 -23.52 0.04
C GLU A 275 -30.61 -23.39 -1.00
N LEU A 276 -30.30 -23.02 -2.25
CA LEU A 276 -31.30 -22.84 -3.32
C LEU A 276 -31.15 -23.84 -4.46
N SER A 277 -30.20 -24.76 -4.41
CA SER A 277 -30.00 -25.89 -5.31
C SER A 277 -30.23 -27.22 -4.63
#